data_f3aedadbee615646d33ab8c970276fef
#
_entry.id   f3aedadbee615646d33ab8c970276fef
#
_cell.length_a   1.000
_cell.length_b   1.000
_cell.length_c   1.000
_cell.angle_alpha   90.00
_cell.angle_beta   90.00
_cell.angle_gamma   90.00
#
_symmetry.space_group_name_H-M   'P 1'
#
loop_
_entity.id
_entity.type
_entity.pdbx_description
1 polymer ?
#
loop_
_entity_poly.entity_id
_entity_poly.type
_entity_poly.pdbx_seq_one_letter_code
_entity_poly.pdbx_strand_id
1 'polypeptide(L)' 'MDIIKIGKYIAGKRKSLGMTQKQLAEKLGMSDKSVSKWERGVSQTKRY' A
#
# COMPACT_ATOMS: atom_id res chain seq x y z
N MET A 1 -11.51 -5.59 -9.75
CA MET A 1 -10.90 -4.60 -8.84
C MET A 1 -9.47 -4.32 -9.27
N ASP A 2 -9.11 -3.07 -9.31
CA ASP A 2 -7.82 -2.66 -9.84
C ASP A 2 -6.82 -2.45 -8.71
N ILE A 3 -5.85 -3.33 -8.59
CA ILE A 3 -4.88 -3.29 -7.49
C ILE A 3 -4.03 -2.02 -7.56
N ILE A 4 -3.77 -1.51 -8.75
CA ILE A 4 -2.98 -0.29 -8.91
C ILE A 4 -3.76 0.91 -8.38
N LYS A 5 -5.03 0.99 -8.68
CA LYS A 5 -5.87 2.08 -8.17
C LYS A 5 -6.00 2.01 -6.65
N ILE A 6 -6.15 0.81 -6.12
CA ILE A 6 -6.24 0.63 -4.67
C ILE A 6 -4.94 1.08 -4.02
N GLY A 7 -3.80 0.71 -4.61
CA GLY A 7 -2.50 1.12 -4.09
C GLY A 7 -2.35 2.64 -4.07
N LYS A 8 -2.74 3.30 -5.15
CA LYS A 8 -2.66 4.76 -5.20
C LYS A 8 -3.58 5.41 -4.17
N TYR A 9 -4.77 4.85 -3.99
CA TYR A 9 -5.71 5.37 -3.00
C TYR A 9 -5.11 5.26 -1.60
N ILE A 10 -4.54 4.10 -1.29
CA ILE A 10 -3.93 3.87 0.03
C ILE A 10 -2.78 4.82 0.25
N ALA A 11 -1.92 4.99 -0.75
CA ALA A 11 -0.77 5.89 -0.63
C ALA A 11 -1.23 7.33 -0.40
N GLY A 12 -2.23 7.77 -1.16
CA GLY A 12 -2.75 9.12 -1.00
C GLY A 12 -3.37 9.33 0.36
N LYS A 13 -4.13 8.36 0.83
CA LYS A 13 -4.76 8.45 2.15
C LYS A 13 -3.70 8.50 3.24
N ARG A 14 -2.69 7.65 3.13
CA ARG A 14 -1.60 7.60 4.10
C ARG A 14 -0.89 8.95 4.18
N LYS A 15 -0.54 9.50 3.02
CA LYS A 15 0.17 10.78 2.97
C LYS A 15 -0.70 11.91 3.49
N SER A 16 -1.98 11.86 3.17
CA SER A 16 -2.94 12.86 3.63
C SER A 16 -3.02 12.90 5.15
N LEU A 17 -2.84 11.76 5.79
CA LEU A 17 -2.87 11.66 7.25
C LEU A 17 -1.49 11.84 7.88
N GLY A 18 -0.47 12.08 7.06
CA GLY A 18 0.89 12.27 7.56
C GLY A 18 1.49 11.01 8.15
N MET A 19 1.10 9.85 7.65
CA MET A 19 1.57 8.57 8.16
C MET A 19 2.65 7.97 7.29
N THR A 20 3.56 7.20 7.92
CA THR A 20 4.51 6.39 7.17
C THR A 20 3.86 5.07 6.78
N GLN A 21 4.51 4.33 5.87
CA GLN A 21 4.01 3.00 5.51
C GLN A 21 3.95 2.09 6.73
N LYS A 22 4.94 2.21 7.60
CA LYS A 22 4.97 1.39 8.81
C LYS A 22 3.80 1.72 9.73
N GLN A 23 3.50 3.01 9.89
CA GLN A 23 2.40 3.43 10.75
C GLN A 23 1.06 2.91 10.19
N LEU A 24 0.89 3.01 8.89
CA LEU A 24 -0.33 2.50 8.29
C LEU A 24 -0.44 1.00 8.45
N ALA A 25 0.67 0.28 8.26
CA ALA A 25 0.68 -1.16 8.39
C ALA A 25 0.25 -1.57 9.80
N GLU A 26 0.76 -0.86 10.81
CA GLU A 26 0.37 -1.15 12.18
C GLU A 26 -1.12 -0.97 12.41
N LYS A 27 -1.69 0.06 11.81
CA LYS A 27 -3.12 0.30 11.94
C LYS A 27 -3.95 -0.80 11.27
N LEU A 28 -3.44 -1.33 10.18
CA LEU A 28 -4.15 -2.37 9.43
C LEU A 28 -3.85 -3.77 9.93
N GLY A 29 -2.92 -3.90 10.85
CA GLY A 29 -2.54 -5.21 11.37
C GLY A 29 -1.73 -6.03 10.38
N MET A 30 -0.93 -5.37 9.56
CA MET A 30 -0.14 -6.05 8.55
C MET A 30 1.29 -5.49 8.56
N SER A 31 2.18 -6.07 7.74
CA SER A 31 3.56 -5.62 7.68
C SER A 31 3.69 -4.41 6.75
N ASP A 32 4.74 -3.62 6.99
CA ASP A 32 5.02 -2.47 6.13
C ASP A 32 5.40 -2.93 4.73
N LYS A 33 5.94 -4.13 4.58
CA LYS A 33 6.24 -4.68 3.26
C LYS A 33 4.97 -4.90 2.46
N SER A 34 3.91 -5.35 3.12
CA SER A 34 2.62 -5.53 2.45
C SER A 34 2.09 -4.18 1.96
N VAL A 35 2.16 -3.16 2.80
CA VAL A 35 1.70 -1.83 2.40
C VAL A 35 2.52 -1.33 1.22
N SER A 36 3.82 -1.52 1.26
CA SER A 36 4.70 -1.10 0.17
C SER A 36 4.32 -1.78 -1.14
N LYS A 37 4.04 -3.08 -1.09
CA LYS A 37 3.62 -3.82 -2.28
C LYS A 37 2.32 -3.26 -2.84
N TRP A 38 1.38 -3.00 -1.96
CA TRP A 38 0.09 -2.47 -2.38
C TRP A 38 0.24 -1.12 -3.06
N GLU A 39 1.04 -0.23 -2.46
CA GLU A 39 1.21 1.10 -3.02
C GLU A 39 1.90 1.07 -4.38
N ARG A 40 2.73 0.07 -4.61
CA ARG A 40 3.42 -0.07 -5.89
C ARG A 40 2.63 -0.90 -6.90
N GLY A 41 1.58 -1.56 -6.45
CA GLY A 41 0.75 -2.35 -7.33
C GLY A 41 1.44 -3.56 -7.92
N VAL A 42 2.38 -4.14 -7.20
CA VAL A 42 3.18 -5.25 -7.72
C VAL A 42 2.70 -6.61 -7.23
N SER A 43 1.54 -6.66 -6.63
CA SER A 43 1.06 -7.93 -6.08
C SER A 43 0.85 -8.99 -7.13
N GLN A 44 0.69 -8.61 -8.37
CA GLN A 44 0.52 -9.58 -9.44
C GLN A 44 1.82 -9.89 -10.13
N THR A 45 2.72 -9.53 -9.94
CA THR A 45 3.97 -9.84 -10.47
C THR A 45 4.34 -9.97 -11.82
N LYS A 46 4.15 -10.30 -11.98
CA LYS A 46 4.59 -10.50 -12.91
C LYS A 46 5.35 -10.89 -13.54
N ARG A 47 5.58 -11.04 -13.95
CA ARG A 47 6.22 -11.39 -14.56
C ARG A 47 6.73 -11.66 -15.23
N TYR A 48 7.07 -11.64 -15.62
CA TYR A 48 7.44 -11.96 -16.41
C TYR A 48 7.81 -12.19 -16.83
#